data_ee219d9a6f9f16f0063b46fb6752e8b5
#
_entry.id   ee219d9a6f9f16f0063b46fb6752e8b5
#
_cell.length_a   1.000
_cell.length_b   1.000
_cell.length_c   1.000
_cell.angle_alpha   90.00
_cell.angle_beta   90.00
_cell.angle_gamma   90.00
#
_symmetry.space_group_name_H-M   'P 1'
#
loop_
_entity.id
_entity.type
_entity.pdbx_description
1 polymer ?
#
loop_
_entity_poly.entity_id
_entity_poly.type
_entity_poly.pdbx_seq_one_letter_code
_entity_poly.pdbx_strand_id
1 'polypeptide(L)'
;MENGRQALEVFVGEWVEQVLVPDAPAGRTTFEWMLGGKYLLQRAGSPQPEFPDVLAVISYDDGSGAYTQHYFDSRGVTRVYRMSLSEGVWRLWRDQPDFSPLDFAQRYEGTVATDGDTIEGRWETSHDGGATWGHDFGLRYTRVR
;
A
#
# COMPACT_ATOMS: atom_id res chain seq x y z
N MET A 1 1.18 18.02 -18.52
CA MET A 1 1.92 17.29 -17.51
C MET A 1 0.96 16.71 -16.49
N GLU A 2 1.13 15.46 -16.17
CA GLU A 2 0.23 14.78 -15.25
C GLU A 2 0.45 15.29 -13.83
N ASN A 3 -0.66 15.59 -13.13
CA ASN A 3 -0.63 15.96 -11.73
C ASN A 3 -0.34 14.71 -10.89
N GLY A 4 0.46 14.83 -9.84
CA GLY A 4 0.78 13.70 -8.95
C GLY A 4 -0.46 13.05 -8.33
N ARG A 5 -1.51 13.83 -8.06
CA ARG A 5 -2.78 13.28 -7.59
C ARG A 5 -3.45 12.45 -8.67
N GLN A 6 -3.42 12.88 -9.92
CA GLN A 6 -4.00 12.14 -11.04
C GLN A 6 -3.26 10.83 -11.31
N ALA A 7 -1.97 10.76 -11.01
CA ALA A 7 -1.21 9.53 -11.16
C ALA A 7 -1.79 8.39 -10.31
N LEU A 8 -2.48 8.71 -9.22
CA LEU A 8 -3.13 7.71 -8.37
C LEU A 8 -4.29 7.00 -9.05
N GLU A 9 -4.78 7.52 -10.18
CA GLU A 9 -5.87 6.89 -10.94
C GLU A 9 -5.51 5.45 -11.36
N VAL A 10 -4.23 5.13 -11.45
CA VAL A 10 -3.77 3.78 -11.81
C VAL A 10 -4.28 2.72 -10.82
N PHE A 11 -4.55 3.11 -9.59
CA PHE A 11 -5.04 2.19 -8.56
C PHE A 11 -6.55 2.01 -8.57
N VAL A 12 -7.30 2.96 -9.12
CA VAL A 12 -8.77 2.99 -8.99
C VAL A 12 -9.39 1.73 -9.57
N GLY A 13 -10.28 1.09 -8.80
CA GLY A 13 -10.97 -0.11 -9.20
C GLY A 13 -10.90 -1.20 -8.14
N GLU A 14 -11.24 -2.40 -8.56
CA GLU A 14 -11.24 -3.57 -7.69
C GLU A 14 -10.13 -4.53 -8.12
N TRP A 15 -9.48 -5.11 -7.12
CA TRP A 15 -8.35 -6.01 -7.32
C TRP A 15 -8.50 -7.26 -6.48
N VAL A 16 -8.00 -8.38 -6.98
CA VAL A 16 -7.71 -9.55 -6.14
C VAL A 16 -6.33 -9.34 -5.56
N GLU A 17 -6.21 -9.42 -4.24
CA GLU A 17 -4.96 -9.25 -3.52
C GLU A 17 -4.51 -10.61 -2.99
N GLN A 18 -3.30 -11.01 -3.30
CA GLN A 18 -2.77 -12.30 -2.89
C GLN A 18 -1.43 -12.14 -2.21
N VAL A 19 -1.37 -12.59 -0.95
CA VAL A 19 -0.11 -12.71 -0.21
C VAL A 19 0.59 -13.97 -0.72
N LEU A 20 1.84 -13.84 -1.13
CA LEU A 20 2.59 -14.91 -1.78
C LEU A 20 3.33 -15.77 -0.74
N VAL A 21 2.53 -16.44 0.10
CA VAL A 21 3.00 -17.45 1.05
C VAL A 21 2.11 -18.70 0.89
N PRO A 22 2.59 -19.89 1.27
CA PRO A 22 1.80 -21.11 1.15
C PRO A 22 0.46 -21.00 1.91
N ASP A 23 -0.61 -21.46 1.27
CA ASP A 23 -1.95 -21.56 1.85
C ASP A 23 -2.59 -20.22 2.24
N ALA A 24 -2.05 -19.08 1.77
CA ALA A 24 -2.68 -17.80 2.01
C ALA A 24 -3.92 -17.65 1.11
N PRO A 25 -5.08 -17.23 1.65
CA PRO A 25 -6.26 -16.99 0.84
C PRO A 25 -6.10 -15.70 0.02
N ALA A 26 -6.81 -15.64 -1.10
CA ALA A 26 -6.93 -14.39 -1.85
C ALA A 26 -7.92 -13.47 -1.15
N GLY A 27 -7.59 -12.20 -1.07
CA GLY A 27 -8.47 -11.15 -0.57
C GLY A 27 -8.93 -10.23 -1.70
N ARG A 28 -9.71 -9.23 -1.33
CA ARG A 28 -10.18 -8.20 -2.26
C ARG A 28 -9.71 -6.85 -1.77
N THR A 29 -9.32 -6.01 -2.71
CA THR A 29 -8.90 -4.64 -2.47
C THR A 29 -9.63 -3.74 -3.44
N THR A 30 -10.21 -2.66 -2.92
CA THR A 30 -10.80 -1.61 -3.75
C THR A 30 -10.11 -0.30 -3.47
N PHE A 31 -9.93 0.49 -4.53
CA PHE A 31 -9.44 1.86 -4.43
C PHE A 31 -10.48 2.77 -5.06
N GLU A 32 -10.90 3.79 -4.32
CA GLU A 32 -11.89 4.76 -4.82
C GLU A 32 -11.54 6.17 -4.34
N TRP A 33 -11.89 7.15 -5.16
CA TRP A 33 -11.75 8.55 -4.78
C TRP A 33 -12.78 8.92 -3.73
N MET A 34 -12.40 9.82 -2.82
CA MET A 34 -13.29 10.36 -1.81
C MET A 34 -13.04 11.84 -1.59
N LEU A 35 -13.98 12.50 -0.94
CA LEU A 35 -13.90 13.93 -0.59
C LEU A 35 -13.59 14.80 -1.81
N GLY A 36 -14.40 14.62 -2.86
CA GLY A 36 -14.28 15.40 -4.08
C GLY A 36 -13.05 15.09 -4.91
N GLY A 37 -12.54 13.85 -4.82
CA GLY A 37 -11.37 13.42 -5.59
C GLY A 37 -10.05 13.89 -5.01
N LYS A 38 -10.02 14.27 -3.73
CA LYS A 38 -8.82 14.78 -3.07
C LYS A 38 -8.00 13.68 -2.40
N TYR A 39 -8.64 12.59 -2.04
CA TYR A 39 -8.01 11.47 -1.35
C TYR A 39 -8.39 10.16 -2.03
N LEU A 40 -7.47 9.20 -1.99
CA LEU A 40 -7.74 7.86 -2.50
C LEU A 40 -7.90 6.91 -1.32
N LEU A 41 -9.05 6.25 -1.24
CA LEU A 41 -9.37 5.33 -0.17
C LEU A 41 -9.12 3.90 -0.64
N GLN A 42 -8.36 3.16 0.13
CA GLN A 42 -8.14 1.73 -0.09
C GLN A 42 -8.87 0.93 0.99
N ARG A 43 -9.65 -0.05 0.56
CA ARG A 43 -10.27 -1.03 1.46
C ARG A 43 -9.81 -2.41 1.05
N ALA A 44 -9.30 -3.18 2.00
CA ALA A 44 -8.86 -4.54 1.73
C ALA A 44 -9.40 -5.48 2.79
N GLY A 45 -9.72 -6.71 2.40
CA GLY A 45 -10.22 -7.71 3.32
C GLY A 45 -10.12 -9.10 2.73
N SER A 46 -10.23 -10.08 3.62
CA SER A 46 -10.20 -11.49 3.27
C SER A 46 -11.35 -12.19 4.00
N PRO A 47 -11.93 -13.25 3.43
CA PRO A 47 -12.92 -14.05 4.14
C PRO A 47 -12.32 -14.79 5.34
N GLN A 48 -11.00 -14.87 5.45
CA GLN A 48 -10.32 -15.56 6.54
C GLN A 48 -10.13 -14.61 7.73
N PRO A 49 -10.69 -14.92 8.92
CA PRO A 49 -10.63 -13.99 10.06
C PRO A 49 -9.23 -13.75 10.61
N GLU A 50 -8.28 -14.63 10.36
CA GLU A 50 -6.88 -14.41 10.77
C GLU A 50 -6.15 -13.33 9.97
N PHE A 51 -6.69 -12.92 8.83
CA PHE A 51 -6.14 -11.81 8.04
C PHE A 51 -6.95 -10.55 8.34
N PRO A 52 -6.30 -9.44 8.71
CA PRO A 52 -7.04 -8.24 9.10
C PRO A 52 -7.72 -7.55 7.92
N ASP A 53 -8.83 -6.89 8.20
CA ASP A 53 -9.40 -5.92 7.27
C ASP A 53 -8.59 -4.64 7.35
N VAL A 54 -8.37 -4.00 6.21
CA VAL A 54 -7.51 -2.82 6.09
C VAL A 54 -8.30 -1.64 5.53
N LEU A 55 -8.06 -0.48 6.09
CA LEU A 55 -8.49 0.80 5.56
C LEU A 55 -7.25 1.68 5.45
N ALA A 56 -6.98 2.20 4.26
CA ALA A 56 -5.87 3.13 4.06
C ALA A 56 -6.34 4.35 3.29
N VAL A 57 -5.75 5.50 3.60
CA VAL A 57 -6.05 6.77 2.92
C VAL A 57 -4.76 7.31 2.34
N ILE A 58 -4.73 7.47 1.03
CA ILE A 58 -3.59 8.03 0.32
C ILE A 58 -3.90 9.49 0.02
N SER A 59 -2.99 10.37 0.43
CA SER A 59 -3.07 11.79 0.20
C SER A 59 -1.88 12.29 -0.62
N TYR A 60 -2.08 13.40 -1.30
CA TYR A 60 -1.04 14.07 -2.08
C TYR A 60 -1.02 15.54 -1.71
N ASP A 61 0.16 16.04 -1.37
CA ASP A 61 0.33 17.46 -1.05
C ASP A 61 0.81 18.22 -2.30
N ASP A 62 -0.02 19.15 -2.78
CA ASP A 62 0.28 19.91 -3.98
C ASP A 62 1.52 20.80 -3.83
N GLY A 63 1.80 21.25 -2.61
CA GLY A 63 2.93 22.13 -2.35
C GLY A 63 4.28 21.42 -2.40
N SER A 64 4.38 20.25 -1.81
CA SER A 64 5.63 19.49 -1.72
C SER A 64 5.75 18.38 -2.77
N GLY A 65 4.63 17.95 -3.35
CA GLY A 65 4.60 16.80 -4.25
C GLY A 65 4.72 15.47 -3.50
N ALA A 66 4.51 15.45 -2.19
CA ALA A 66 4.67 14.26 -1.39
C ALA A 66 3.36 13.49 -1.27
N TYR A 67 3.46 12.16 -1.33
CA TYR A 67 2.36 11.27 -1.02
C TYR A 67 2.51 10.74 0.40
N THR A 68 1.38 10.50 1.06
CA THR A 68 1.33 9.88 2.40
C THR A 68 0.22 8.85 2.42
N GLN A 69 0.46 7.71 3.04
CA GLN A 69 -0.57 6.70 3.27
C GLN A 69 -0.79 6.52 4.76
N HIS A 70 -2.01 6.82 5.21
CA HIS A 70 -2.45 6.51 6.56
C HIS A 70 -3.10 5.13 6.54
N TYR A 71 -2.63 4.23 7.38
CA TYR A 71 -3.01 2.82 7.40
C TYR A 71 -3.66 2.47 8.71
N PHE A 72 -4.79 1.74 8.63
CA PHE A 72 -5.54 1.24 9.78
C PHE A 72 -5.96 -0.19 9.51
N ASP A 73 -5.94 -1.05 10.51
CA ASP A 73 -6.49 -2.39 10.31
C ASP A 73 -7.30 -2.88 11.51
N SER A 74 -7.99 -4.00 11.32
CA SER A 74 -8.92 -4.54 12.31
C SER A 74 -8.23 -5.09 13.56
N ARG A 75 -6.90 -5.18 13.58
CA ARG A 75 -6.15 -5.48 14.80
C ARG A 75 -5.96 -4.25 15.69
N GLY A 76 -6.36 -3.07 15.18
CA GLY A 76 -6.11 -1.80 15.86
C GLY A 76 -4.74 -1.20 15.55
N VAL A 77 -4.07 -1.70 14.53
CA VAL A 77 -2.77 -1.17 14.09
C VAL A 77 -3.01 0.12 13.31
N THR A 78 -2.27 1.15 13.66
CA THR A 78 -2.32 2.46 12.99
C THR A 78 -0.91 2.85 12.63
N ARG A 79 -0.66 3.13 11.34
CA ARG A 79 0.66 3.50 10.84
C ARG A 79 0.57 4.59 9.79
N VAL A 80 1.66 5.36 9.66
CA VAL A 80 1.81 6.33 8.59
C VAL A 80 2.99 5.90 7.74
N TYR A 81 2.75 5.70 6.45
CA TYR A 81 3.79 5.38 5.48
C TYR A 81 4.06 6.60 4.62
N ARG A 82 5.33 6.89 4.39
CA ARG A 82 5.71 7.77 3.30
C ARG A 82 5.60 6.97 2.00
N MET A 83 5.31 7.64 0.90
CA MET A 83 4.99 6.97 -0.35
C MET A 83 5.58 7.71 -1.53
N SER A 84 5.97 6.95 -2.54
CA SER A 84 6.27 7.48 -3.87
C SER A 84 5.60 6.64 -4.94
N LEU A 85 5.31 7.27 -6.06
CA LEU A 85 4.77 6.60 -7.24
C LEU A 85 5.44 7.26 -8.44
N SER A 86 6.33 6.54 -9.11
CA SER A 86 7.13 7.08 -10.19
C SER A 86 7.51 5.97 -11.16
N GLU A 87 7.28 6.20 -12.44
CA GLU A 87 7.67 5.27 -13.51
C GLU A 87 7.14 3.86 -13.30
N GLY A 88 5.89 3.76 -12.82
CA GLY A 88 5.24 2.48 -12.58
C GLY A 88 5.70 1.76 -11.31
N VAL A 89 6.49 2.42 -10.47
CA VAL A 89 6.95 1.82 -9.21
C VAL A 89 6.30 2.55 -8.03
N TRP A 90 5.63 1.76 -7.21
CA TRP A 90 4.93 2.21 -6.01
C TRP A 90 5.75 1.78 -4.80
N ARG A 91 6.19 2.77 -4.00
CA ARG A 91 6.98 2.51 -2.79
C ARG A 91 6.29 3.07 -1.57
N LEU A 92 6.33 2.30 -0.49
CA LEU A 92 5.89 2.71 0.83
C LEU A 92 7.04 2.45 1.80
N TRP A 93 7.26 3.33 2.76
CA TRP A 93 8.26 3.07 3.80
C TRP A 93 7.87 3.72 5.11
N ARG A 94 8.23 3.04 6.19
CA ARG A 94 7.99 3.51 7.55
C ARG A 94 9.27 3.29 8.36
N ASP A 95 9.94 4.38 8.69
CA ASP A 95 11.19 4.38 9.43
C ASP A 95 11.22 5.40 10.56
N GLN A 96 10.05 5.96 10.91
CA GLN A 96 9.86 6.95 11.94
C GLN A 96 8.68 6.56 12.80
N PRO A 97 8.70 6.81 14.12
CA PRO A 97 7.50 6.62 14.93
C PRO A 97 6.40 7.59 14.48
N ASP A 98 5.17 7.18 14.66
CA ASP A 98 3.98 7.96 14.30
C ASP A 98 2.96 7.86 15.44
N PHE A 99 1.73 7.39 15.17
CA PHE A 99 0.74 7.13 16.21
C PHE A 99 1.10 5.92 17.07
N SER A 100 2.02 5.10 16.58
CA SER A 100 2.51 3.90 17.25
C SER A 100 4.03 3.96 17.34
N PRO A 101 4.64 3.28 18.34
CA PRO A 101 6.09 3.17 18.40
C PRO A 101 6.65 2.50 17.14
N LEU A 102 7.90 2.80 16.83
CA LEU A 102 8.61 2.15 15.75
C LEU A 102 9.42 0.97 16.32
N ASP A 103 8.87 -0.23 16.22
CA ASP A 103 9.54 -1.45 16.69
C ASP A 103 10.45 -2.03 15.61
N PHE A 104 10.09 -1.80 14.34
CA PHE A 104 10.88 -2.21 13.20
C PHE A 104 10.53 -1.31 12.01
N ALA A 105 11.49 -1.13 11.11
CA ALA A 105 11.24 -0.39 9.88
C ALA A 105 10.65 -1.31 8.82
N GLN A 106 9.84 -0.76 7.93
CA GLN A 106 9.22 -1.49 6.84
C GLN A 106 9.39 -0.74 5.53
N ARG A 107 9.49 -1.48 4.44
CA ARG A 107 9.42 -0.92 3.11
C ARG A 107 8.72 -1.88 2.15
N TYR A 108 8.00 -1.29 1.21
CA TYR A 108 7.28 -2.00 0.15
C TYR A 108 7.69 -1.43 -1.19
N GLU A 109 7.87 -2.31 -2.17
CA GLU A 109 8.08 -1.90 -3.55
C GLU A 109 7.19 -2.74 -4.44
N GLY A 110 6.30 -2.09 -5.18
CA GLY A 110 5.40 -2.75 -6.13
C GLY A 110 5.57 -2.16 -7.52
N THR A 111 5.63 -3.03 -8.52
CA THR A 111 5.74 -2.64 -9.91
C THR A 111 4.41 -2.83 -10.60
N VAL A 112 3.87 -1.74 -11.16
CA VAL A 112 2.64 -1.78 -11.95
C VAL A 112 2.99 -2.22 -13.36
N ALA A 113 2.34 -3.28 -13.84
CA ALA A 113 2.54 -3.74 -15.21
C ALA A 113 2.09 -2.68 -16.22
N THR A 114 2.67 -2.71 -17.42
CA THR A 114 2.39 -1.70 -18.44
C THR A 114 0.93 -1.66 -18.86
N ASP A 115 0.21 -2.78 -18.75
CA ASP A 115 -1.23 -2.83 -19.06
C ASP A 115 -2.10 -2.31 -17.89
N GLY A 116 -1.49 -2.01 -16.72
CA GLY A 116 -2.21 -1.51 -15.57
C GLY A 116 -3.02 -2.55 -14.81
N ASP A 117 -2.91 -3.83 -15.15
CA ASP A 117 -3.79 -4.87 -14.59
C ASP A 117 -3.16 -5.72 -13.50
N THR A 118 -1.87 -5.57 -13.28
CA THR A 118 -1.15 -6.35 -12.26
C THR A 118 -0.17 -5.45 -11.52
N ILE A 119 -0.08 -5.62 -10.21
CA ILE A 119 0.94 -4.98 -9.38
C ILE A 119 1.64 -6.11 -8.63
N GLU A 120 2.93 -6.25 -8.82
CA GLU A 120 3.73 -7.23 -8.09
C GLU A 120 4.70 -6.53 -7.16
N GLY A 121 4.67 -6.89 -5.90
CA GLY A 121 5.46 -6.22 -4.90
C GLY A 121 5.93 -7.14 -3.79
N ARG A 122 6.71 -6.53 -2.91
CA ARG A 122 7.24 -7.24 -1.74
C ARG A 122 7.40 -6.28 -0.59
N TRP A 123 7.18 -6.79 0.60
CA TRP A 123 7.48 -6.13 1.86
C TRP A 123 8.79 -6.65 2.41
N GLU A 124 9.55 -5.75 3.00
CA GLU A 124 10.78 -6.06 3.73
C GLU A 124 10.75 -5.37 5.09
N THR A 125 11.44 -5.96 6.06
CA THR A 125 11.53 -5.41 7.41
C THR A 125 12.99 -5.27 7.84
N SER A 126 13.26 -4.30 8.70
CA SER A 126 14.56 -4.08 9.30
C SER A 126 14.41 -3.90 10.79
N HIS A 127 15.21 -4.62 11.55
CA HIS A 127 15.24 -4.55 13.02
C HIS A 127 16.50 -3.87 13.56
N ASP A 128 17.32 -3.31 12.67
CA ASP A 128 18.61 -2.69 13.02
C ASP A 128 18.74 -1.26 12.46
N GLY A 129 17.61 -0.56 12.38
CA GLY A 129 17.59 0.83 11.93
C GLY A 129 17.83 1.03 10.44
N GLY A 130 17.57 0.01 9.63
CA GLY A 130 17.75 0.08 8.19
C GLY A 130 19.11 -0.37 7.69
N ALA A 131 19.96 -0.89 8.59
CA ALA A 131 21.28 -1.37 8.18
C ALA A 131 21.17 -2.67 7.36
N THR A 132 20.27 -3.57 7.76
CA THR A 132 19.97 -4.78 7.00
C THR A 132 18.47 -4.96 6.86
N TRP A 133 18.05 -5.57 5.74
CA TRP A 133 16.66 -5.80 5.42
C TRP A 133 16.41 -7.28 5.14
N GLY A 134 15.32 -7.80 5.68
CA GLY A 134 14.90 -9.17 5.45
C GLY A 134 13.59 -9.21 4.69
N HIS A 135 13.41 -10.20 3.83
CA HIS A 135 12.16 -10.42 3.12
C HIS A 135 11.06 -10.79 4.12
N ASP A 136 9.92 -10.09 4.03
CA ASP A 136 8.73 -10.41 4.84
C ASP A 136 7.78 -11.27 4.01
N PHE A 137 7.15 -10.67 2.99
CA PHE A 137 6.29 -11.42 2.09
C PHE A 137 6.12 -10.69 0.76
N GLY A 138 5.82 -11.48 -0.29
CA GLY A 138 5.43 -10.94 -1.59
C GLY A 138 3.93 -10.69 -1.64
N LEU A 139 3.50 -9.80 -2.53
CA LEU A 139 2.11 -9.38 -2.66
C LEU A 139 1.80 -9.11 -4.11
N ARG A 140 0.71 -9.72 -4.61
CA ARG A 140 0.27 -9.50 -5.98
C ARG A 140 -1.16 -9.00 -5.99
N TYR A 141 -1.37 -7.91 -6.74
CA TYR A 141 -2.71 -7.41 -7.03
C TYR A 141 -3.03 -7.70 -8.49
N THR A 142 -4.20 -8.26 -8.76
CA THR A 142 -4.69 -8.50 -10.11
C THR A 142 -6.03 -7.81 -10.27
N ARG A 143 -6.15 -6.96 -11.28
CA ARG A 143 -7.36 -6.17 -11.51
C ARG A 143 -8.55 -7.07 -11.86
N VAL A 144 -9.68 -6.82 -11.24
CA VAL A 144 -10.95 -7.48 -11.56
C VAL A 144 -11.58 -6.76 -12.73
N ARG A 145 -12.00 -7.52 -13.72
CA ARG A 145 -12.68 -6.98 -14.90
C ARG A 145 -14.07 -7.58 -15.09
#